data_27f389da787cc2045c47d9d3bac6ba16
#
_entry.id   27f389da787cc2045c47d9d3bac6ba16
#
_cell.length_a   1.000
_cell.length_b   1.000
_cell.length_c   1.000
_cell.angle_alpha   90.00
_cell.angle_beta   90.00
_cell.angle_gamma   90.00
#
_symmetry.space_group_name_H-M   'P 1'
#
loop_
_entity.id
_entity.type
_entity.pdbx_description
1 polymer ?
#
loop_
_entity_poly.entity_id
_entity_poly.type
_entity_poly.pdbx_seq_one_letter_code
_entity_poly.pdbx_strand_id
1 'polypeptide(L)'
;IYPDGKEEVILNMPHYDFNWQREYIYKDLIELPAGTKLVADYWYDNSKNNKALYSDNTKTRTNPDQEVVWGDQSFEEMLFTSVQYRWKDETAKNPREDLQEQLQASRMLTAADDNRDGILQEAELKSPVLQPIKANFAAVDTDKNGTLSFQETGVAMKQMMEQSVRENAGRRQ
;
A
#
# COMPACT_ATOMS: atom_id res chain seq x y z
N ILE A 1 10.80 8.61 6.86
CA ILE A 1 10.64 9.92 7.54
C ILE A 1 10.23 9.63 8.97
N TYR A 2 11.05 10.01 9.92
CA TYR A 2 10.78 9.86 11.34
C TYR A 2 9.76 10.88 11.86
N PRO A 3 9.14 10.66 13.04
CA PRO A 3 8.14 11.60 13.58
C PRO A 3 8.70 13.01 13.87
N ASP A 4 9.99 13.14 14.06
CA ASP A 4 10.68 14.42 14.24
C ASP A 4 11.02 15.15 12.92
N GLY A 5 10.64 14.56 11.79
CA GLY A 5 10.91 15.07 10.45
C GLY A 5 12.29 14.68 9.89
N LYS A 6 13.12 13.94 10.62
CA LYS A 6 14.36 13.41 10.07
C LYS A 6 14.07 12.42 8.96
N GLU A 7 14.78 12.54 7.86
CA GLU A 7 14.72 11.61 6.73
C GLU A 7 15.96 10.71 6.70
N GLU A 8 15.73 9.45 6.36
CA GLU A 8 16.79 8.46 6.20
C GLU A 8 16.50 7.57 5.01
N VAL A 9 17.46 7.45 4.10
CA VAL A 9 17.36 6.54 2.97
C VAL A 9 17.80 5.15 3.43
N ILE A 10 16.84 4.24 3.53
CA ILE A 10 17.10 2.87 3.99
C ILE A 10 17.44 1.90 2.85
N LEU A 11 17.00 2.19 1.63
CA LEU A 11 17.33 1.43 0.42
C LEU A 11 17.37 2.36 -0.78
N ASN A 12 18.44 2.25 -1.58
CA ASN A 12 18.55 2.97 -2.84
C ASN A 12 19.03 2.00 -3.92
N MET A 13 18.24 1.86 -4.99
CA MET A 13 18.54 1.00 -6.14
C MET A 13 18.54 1.83 -7.43
N PRO A 14 19.63 2.55 -7.72
CA PRO A 14 19.69 3.45 -8.87
C PRO A 14 19.69 2.72 -10.22
N HIS A 15 19.95 1.40 -10.22
CA HIS A 15 19.98 0.56 -11.40
C HIS A 15 19.20 -0.72 -11.15
N TYR A 16 17.87 -0.59 -11.16
CA TYR A 16 16.99 -1.76 -11.01
C TYR A 16 17.09 -2.64 -12.26
N ASP A 17 17.21 -3.95 -12.04
CA ASP A 17 17.14 -4.97 -13.09
C ASP A 17 15.98 -5.91 -12.76
N PHE A 18 15.00 -5.99 -13.66
CA PHE A 18 13.83 -6.86 -13.53
C PHE A 18 14.20 -8.33 -13.29
N ASN A 19 15.34 -8.80 -13.84
CA ASN A 19 15.82 -10.15 -13.65
C ASN A 19 16.57 -10.37 -12.33
N TRP A 20 16.79 -9.31 -11.57
CA TRP A 20 17.52 -9.32 -10.30
C TRP A 20 16.64 -8.84 -9.15
N GLN A 21 15.55 -9.57 -8.91
CA GLN A 21 14.66 -9.31 -7.79
C GLN A 21 15.17 -10.03 -6.55
N ARG A 22 15.52 -9.26 -5.51
CA ARG A 22 16.10 -9.78 -4.27
C ARG A 22 15.38 -9.21 -3.05
N GLU A 23 15.35 -10.03 -1.99
CA GLU A 23 15.07 -9.52 -0.64
C GLU A 23 16.34 -8.90 -0.08
N TYR A 24 16.21 -7.70 0.48
CA TYR A 24 17.27 -6.98 1.15
C TYR A 24 17.02 -7.06 2.66
N ILE A 25 17.84 -7.88 3.32
CA ILE A 25 17.71 -8.12 4.76
C ILE A 25 18.81 -7.33 5.45
N TYR A 26 18.41 -6.46 6.38
CA TYR A 26 19.38 -5.72 7.20
C TYR A 26 20.04 -6.66 8.20
N LYS A 27 21.34 -6.49 8.37
CA LYS A 27 22.11 -7.24 9.38
C LYS A 27 21.56 -6.98 10.79
N ASP A 28 21.28 -5.71 11.07
CA ASP A 28 20.67 -5.26 12.30
C ASP A 28 19.30 -4.66 11.98
N LEU A 29 18.29 -4.95 12.79
CA LEU A 29 16.97 -4.42 12.58
C LEU A 29 16.95 -2.91 12.76
N ILE A 30 16.30 -2.22 11.82
CA ILE A 30 16.07 -0.77 11.94
C ILE A 30 14.86 -0.58 12.86
N GLU A 31 15.06 0.14 13.96
CA GLU A 31 13.97 0.50 14.87
C GLU A 31 13.24 1.74 14.33
N LEU A 32 11.93 1.58 14.08
CA LEU A 32 11.07 2.63 13.57
C LEU A 32 10.10 3.05 14.68
N PRO A 33 10.22 4.26 15.24
CA PRO A 33 9.25 4.79 16.20
C PRO A 33 7.84 4.88 15.62
N ALA A 34 6.82 4.81 16.47
CA ALA A 34 5.43 5.02 16.06
C ALA A 34 5.28 6.38 15.37
N GLY A 35 4.54 6.40 14.25
CA GLY A 35 4.40 7.60 13.41
C GLY A 35 5.47 7.77 12.34
N THR A 36 6.44 6.84 12.23
CA THR A 36 7.38 6.83 11.11
C THR A 36 6.64 6.52 9.81
N LYS A 37 6.94 7.28 8.76
CA LYS A 37 6.42 7.04 7.40
C LYS A 37 7.50 6.37 6.56
N LEU A 38 7.13 5.27 5.89
CA LEU A 38 7.92 4.66 4.84
C LEU A 38 7.45 5.24 3.50
N VAL A 39 8.35 5.86 2.77
CA VAL A 39 8.09 6.43 1.45
C VAL A 39 8.95 5.69 0.45
N ALA A 40 8.36 5.28 -0.67
CA ALA A 40 9.05 4.63 -1.76
C ALA A 40 8.81 5.41 -3.05
N ASP A 41 9.89 5.90 -3.64
CA ASP A 41 9.87 6.62 -4.90
C ASP A 41 10.38 5.72 -6.01
N TYR A 42 9.68 5.71 -7.14
CA TYR A 42 10.02 4.89 -8.30
C TYR A 42 10.07 5.76 -9.55
N TRP A 43 11.05 5.45 -10.39
CA TRP A 43 11.20 6.09 -11.70
C TRP A 43 11.19 5.03 -12.78
N TYR A 44 10.33 5.21 -13.77
CA TYR A 44 10.25 4.31 -14.93
C TYR A 44 10.82 5.03 -16.16
N ASP A 45 11.71 4.36 -16.86
CA ASP A 45 12.16 4.79 -18.18
C ASP A 45 11.38 4.02 -19.25
N ASN A 46 10.31 4.62 -19.74
CA ASN A 46 9.50 4.08 -20.82
C ASN A 46 9.91 4.62 -22.21
N SER A 47 11.00 5.36 -22.27
CA SER A 47 11.51 5.89 -23.52
C SER A 47 12.09 4.82 -24.45
N LYS A 48 12.24 5.18 -25.72
CA LYS A 48 12.92 4.34 -26.73
C LYS A 48 14.36 3.98 -26.38
N ASN A 49 14.96 4.62 -25.38
CA ASN A 49 16.32 4.33 -24.92
C ASN A 49 16.37 3.13 -23.98
N ASN A 50 15.23 2.74 -23.41
CA ASN A 50 15.15 1.52 -22.61
C ASN A 50 15.15 0.28 -23.52
N LYS A 51 16.34 -0.24 -23.79
CA LYS A 51 16.54 -1.40 -24.67
C LYS A 51 15.84 -2.66 -24.20
N ALA A 52 15.56 -2.79 -22.92
CA ALA A 52 14.83 -3.94 -22.38
C ALA A 52 13.37 -3.98 -22.90
N LEU A 53 12.78 -2.85 -23.19
CA LEU A 53 11.40 -2.74 -23.70
C LEU A 53 11.33 -2.80 -25.23
N TYR A 54 12.37 -2.34 -25.93
CA TYR A 54 12.35 -2.14 -27.38
C TYR A 54 13.38 -2.98 -28.13
N SER A 55 13.99 -4.00 -27.50
CA SER A 55 14.91 -4.88 -28.19
C SER A 55 14.16 -5.79 -29.16
N ASP A 56 14.80 -6.08 -30.30
CA ASP A 56 14.26 -6.96 -31.32
C ASP A 56 13.90 -8.37 -30.80
N ASN A 57 14.51 -8.76 -29.69
CA ASN A 57 14.30 -10.06 -29.06
C ASN A 57 13.08 -10.12 -28.16
N THR A 58 12.67 -9.00 -27.58
CA THR A 58 11.54 -8.98 -26.66
C THR A 58 10.23 -8.60 -27.34
N LYS A 59 10.27 -7.74 -28.36
CA LYS A 59 9.09 -7.21 -29.09
C LYS A 59 7.92 -6.79 -28.19
N THR A 60 8.23 -6.46 -26.94
CA THR A 60 7.23 -6.20 -25.91
C THR A 60 6.55 -4.87 -26.11
N ARG A 61 7.26 -3.91 -26.72
CA ARG A 61 6.72 -2.60 -27.10
C ARG A 61 7.21 -2.17 -28.45
N THR A 62 6.29 -1.73 -29.29
CA THR A 62 6.60 -1.24 -30.64
C THR A 62 6.47 0.27 -30.76
N ASN A 63 5.80 0.92 -29.83
CA ASN A 63 5.57 2.35 -29.84
C ASN A 63 6.07 3.00 -28.53
N PRO A 64 7.13 3.81 -28.56
CA PRO A 64 7.64 4.51 -27.38
C PRO A 64 6.72 5.63 -26.88
N ASP A 65 5.81 6.11 -27.73
CA ASP A 65 4.88 7.19 -27.38
C ASP A 65 3.55 6.64 -26.80
N GLN A 66 3.47 5.32 -26.60
CA GLN A 66 2.30 4.71 -25.97
C GLN A 66 2.26 5.04 -24.48
N GLU A 67 1.11 5.48 -24.01
CA GLU A 67 0.83 5.61 -22.59
C GLU A 67 1.04 4.25 -21.89
N VAL A 68 1.71 4.28 -20.75
CA VAL A 68 1.94 3.11 -19.91
C VAL A 68 1.08 3.23 -18.68
N VAL A 69 0.32 2.19 -18.43
CA VAL A 69 -0.52 2.08 -17.24
C VAL A 69 0.04 1.00 -16.31
N TRP A 70 -0.43 1.00 -15.09
CA TRP A 70 -0.13 -0.09 -14.17
C TRP A 70 -0.69 -1.42 -14.70
N GLY A 71 0.09 -2.48 -14.54
CA GLY A 71 -0.32 -3.83 -14.90
C GLY A 71 0.70 -4.89 -14.46
N ASP A 72 0.36 -6.15 -14.69
CA ASP A 72 1.14 -7.32 -14.24
C ASP A 72 2.19 -7.78 -15.27
N GLN A 73 2.22 -7.16 -16.44
CA GLN A 73 3.16 -7.56 -17.49
C GLN A 73 4.49 -6.83 -17.33
N SER A 74 5.59 -7.47 -17.71
CA SER A 74 6.95 -6.93 -17.58
C SER A 74 7.19 -5.61 -18.35
N PHE A 75 6.31 -5.27 -19.28
CA PHE A 75 6.34 -4.02 -20.05
C PHE A 75 5.35 -2.98 -19.54
N GLU A 76 4.63 -3.25 -18.47
CA GLU A 76 3.74 -2.33 -17.77
C GLU A 76 4.43 -1.75 -16.54
N GLU A 77 3.89 -0.66 -16.00
CA GLU A 77 4.42 -0.07 -14.78
C GLU A 77 3.90 -0.84 -13.57
N MET A 78 4.73 -1.70 -13.03
CA MET A 78 4.43 -2.51 -11.86
C MET A 78 5.16 -1.94 -10.65
N LEU A 79 4.42 -1.26 -9.78
CA LEU A 79 4.92 -0.81 -8.49
C LEU A 79 4.47 -1.80 -7.43
N PHE A 80 5.40 -2.63 -6.97
CA PHE A 80 5.17 -3.57 -5.90
C PHE A 80 6.36 -3.59 -4.96
N THR A 81 6.14 -3.26 -3.70
CA THR A 81 7.14 -3.34 -2.64
C THR A 81 6.53 -4.01 -1.42
N SER A 82 7.21 -5.01 -0.89
CA SER A 82 6.87 -5.61 0.38
C SER A 82 7.92 -5.24 1.42
N VAL A 83 7.45 -4.92 2.63
CA VAL A 83 8.29 -4.66 3.79
C VAL A 83 7.95 -5.67 4.87
N GLN A 84 8.97 -6.39 5.33
CA GLN A 84 8.83 -7.29 6.47
C GLN A 84 9.22 -6.54 7.74
N TYR A 85 8.34 -6.55 8.72
CA TYR A 85 8.56 -5.90 10.00
C TYR A 85 7.98 -6.74 11.12
N ARG A 86 8.40 -6.45 12.34
CA ARG A 86 7.82 -6.99 13.55
C ARG A 86 7.62 -5.89 14.58
N TRP A 87 6.66 -6.05 15.42
CA TRP A 87 6.50 -5.18 16.58
C TRP A 87 7.56 -5.50 17.63
N LYS A 88 7.97 -4.48 18.38
CA LYS A 88 9.01 -4.64 19.41
C LYS A 88 8.69 -5.73 20.43
N ASP A 89 7.41 -5.79 20.84
CA ASP A 89 6.92 -6.72 21.87
C ASP A 89 6.24 -7.97 21.28
N GLU A 90 6.32 -8.14 19.96
CA GLU A 90 5.73 -9.29 19.29
C GLU A 90 6.61 -10.54 19.48
N THR A 91 6.00 -11.60 19.95
CA THR A 91 6.65 -12.91 20.11
C THR A 91 5.70 -14.00 19.67
N ALA A 92 6.20 -15.23 19.49
CA ALA A 92 5.37 -16.39 19.21
C ALA A 92 4.32 -16.67 20.32
N LYS A 93 4.57 -16.20 21.54
CA LYS A 93 3.65 -16.32 22.69
C LYS A 93 2.72 -15.11 22.83
N ASN A 94 3.06 -14.00 22.20
CA ASN A 94 2.29 -12.76 22.21
C ASN A 94 2.23 -12.19 20.77
N PRO A 95 1.48 -12.87 19.87
CA PRO A 95 1.31 -12.37 18.50
C PRO A 95 0.39 -11.15 18.51
N ARG A 96 0.54 -10.31 17.50
CA ARG A 96 -0.37 -9.17 17.30
C ARG A 96 -1.74 -9.66 16.83
N GLU A 97 -2.76 -9.37 17.61
CA GLU A 97 -4.15 -9.73 17.27
C GLU A 97 -4.75 -8.80 16.21
N ASP A 98 -4.27 -7.57 16.12
CA ASP A 98 -4.76 -6.52 15.22
C ASP A 98 -4.07 -6.51 13.83
N LEU A 99 -3.22 -7.49 13.53
CA LEU A 99 -2.47 -7.54 12.26
C LEU A 99 -3.38 -7.47 11.04
N GLN A 100 -4.51 -8.17 11.04
CA GLN A 100 -5.43 -8.15 9.90
C GLN A 100 -6.09 -6.79 9.72
N GLU A 101 -6.45 -6.12 10.80
CA GLU A 101 -6.99 -4.76 10.76
C GLU A 101 -5.98 -3.79 10.16
N GLN A 102 -4.73 -3.88 10.58
CA GLN A 102 -3.64 -3.04 10.07
C GLN A 102 -3.34 -3.30 8.60
N LEU A 103 -3.33 -4.56 8.16
CA LEU A 103 -3.16 -4.88 6.75
C LEU A 103 -4.28 -4.31 5.89
N GLN A 104 -5.52 -4.37 6.36
CA GLN A 104 -6.66 -3.81 5.64
C GLN A 104 -6.63 -2.28 5.62
N ALA A 105 -6.30 -1.64 6.74
CA ALA A 105 -6.11 -0.19 6.80
C ALA A 105 -5.01 0.28 5.84
N SER A 106 -3.88 -0.42 5.81
CA SER A 106 -2.76 -0.10 4.92
C SER A 106 -3.16 -0.20 3.45
N ARG A 107 -3.87 -1.26 3.06
CA ARG A 107 -4.37 -1.44 1.69
C ARG A 107 -5.34 -0.35 1.29
N MET A 108 -6.23 0.02 2.19
CA MET A 108 -7.22 1.05 1.94
C MET A 108 -6.58 2.43 1.80
N LEU A 109 -5.67 2.78 2.69
CA LEU A 109 -4.89 4.02 2.59
C LEU A 109 -4.13 4.08 1.27
N THR A 110 -3.42 3.02 0.90
CA THR A 110 -2.69 2.96 -0.37
C THR A 110 -3.60 3.18 -1.57
N ALA A 111 -4.85 2.73 -1.51
CA ALA A 111 -5.79 2.81 -2.63
C ALA A 111 -6.61 4.11 -2.67
N ALA A 112 -6.76 4.81 -1.56
CA ALA A 112 -7.71 5.91 -1.41
C ALA A 112 -7.09 7.23 -0.96
N ASP A 113 -5.96 7.22 -0.28
CA ASP A 113 -5.25 8.41 0.21
C ASP A 113 -4.57 9.13 -0.97
N ASP A 114 -5.31 10.00 -1.63
CA ASP A 114 -4.85 10.71 -2.84
C ASP A 114 -3.74 11.73 -2.53
N ASN A 115 -3.81 12.36 -1.36
CA ASN A 115 -2.87 13.42 -0.95
C ASN A 115 -1.67 12.87 -0.17
N ARG A 116 -1.69 11.58 0.19
CA ARG A 116 -0.62 10.84 0.89
C ARG A 116 -0.27 11.40 2.27
N ASP A 117 -1.27 11.91 2.98
CA ASP A 117 -1.08 12.42 4.33
C ASP A 117 -1.21 11.33 5.42
N GLY A 118 -1.64 10.12 5.04
CA GLY A 118 -1.74 8.95 5.91
C GLY A 118 -3.05 8.89 6.69
N ILE A 119 -4.03 9.71 6.35
CA ILE A 119 -5.39 9.72 6.85
C ILE A 119 -6.37 9.78 5.67
N LEU A 120 -7.64 9.44 5.88
CA LEU A 120 -8.63 9.50 4.81
C LEU A 120 -9.68 10.57 5.11
N GLN A 121 -9.83 11.49 4.18
CA GLN A 121 -10.92 12.42 4.15
C GLN A 121 -12.13 11.81 3.44
N GLU A 122 -13.33 12.25 3.76
CA GLU A 122 -14.56 11.76 3.10
C GLU A 122 -14.51 11.93 1.57
N ALA A 123 -13.85 13.00 1.11
CA ALA A 123 -13.68 13.29 -0.31
C ALA A 123 -12.83 12.26 -1.07
N GLU A 124 -11.98 11.51 -0.39
CA GLU A 124 -11.11 10.48 -0.95
C GLU A 124 -11.80 9.12 -1.09
N LEU A 125 -12.91 8.92 -0.40
CA LEU A 125 -13.72 7.70 -0.50
C LEU A 125 -14.53 7.66 -1.79
N LYS A 126 -13.85 7.66 -2.95
CA LYS A 126 -14.44 7.73 -4.29
C LYS A 126 -14.83 6.37 -4.84
N SER A 127 -14.09 5.34 -4.50
CA SER A 127 -14.29 3.99 -5.02
C SER A 127 -15.65 3.40 -4.61
N PRO A 128 -16.36 2.70 -5.52
CA PRO A 128 -17.62 2.01 -5.19
C PRO A 128 -17.52 1.06 -3.98
N VAL A 129 -16.36 0.42 -3.79
CA VAL A 129 -16.09 -0.48 -2.66
C VAL A 129 -16.10 0.28 -1.33
N LEU A 130 -15.76 1.57 -1.32
CA LEU A 130 -15.66 2.40 -0.13
C LEU A 130 -16.95 3.15 0.21
N GLN A 131 -17.98 3.07 -0.63
CA GLN A 131 -19.25 3.75 -0.40
C GLN A 131 -19.93 3.36 0.92
N PRO A 132 -19.88 2.11 1.41
CA PRO A 132 -20.44 1.77 2.73
C PRO A 132 -19.74 2.52 3.86
N ILE A 133 -18.42 2.73 3.78
CA ILE A 133 -17.66 3.50 4.77
C ILE A 133 -18.02 4.97 4.66
N LYS A 134 -18.10 5.51 3.45
CA LYS A 134 -18.52 6.88 3.21
C LYS A 134 -19.91 7.16 3.76
N ALA A 135 -20.87 6.26 3.52
CA ALA A 135 -22.24 6.40 4.02
C ALA A 135 -22.33 6.37 5.56
N ASN A 136 -21.38 5.75 6.23
CA ASN A 136 -21.29 5.64 7.68
C ASN A 136 -20.11 6.44 8.26
N PHE A 137 -19.59 7.42 7.53
CA PHE A 137 -18.37 8.15 7.89
C PHE A 137 -18.40 8.68 9.32
N ALA A 138 -19.47 9.36 9.72
CA ALA A 138 -19.62 9.91 11.06
C ALA A 138 -19.67 8.86 12.19
N ALA A 139 -19.98 7.60 11.88
CA ALA A 139 -19.94 6.51 12.85
C ALA A 139 -18.56 5.85 12.93
N VAL A 140 -17.80 5.93 11.86
CA VAL A 140 -16.43 5.43 11.77
C VAL A 140 -15.43 6.43 12.34
N ASP A 141 -15.63 7.72 12.10
CA ASP A 141 -14.90 8.85 12.70
C ASP A 141 -15.26 8.96 14.18
N THR A 142 -14.57 8.17 15.00
CA THR A 142 -14.89 8.01 16.43
C THR A 142 -14.46 9.19 17.28
N ASP A 143 -13.40 9.87 16.90
CA ASP A 143 -12.91 11.08 17.57
C ASP A 143 -13.53 12.38 17.03
N LYS A 144 -14.33 12.27 15.95
CA LYS A 144 -15.08 13.37 15.32
C LYS A 144 -14.19 14.51 14.81
N ASN A 145 -13.00 14.14 14.33
CA ASN A 145 -12.07 15.12 13.78
C ASN A 145 -12.30 15.43 12.29
N GLY A 146 -13.25 14.72 11.64
CA GLY A 146 -13.59 14.88 10.23
C GLY A 146 -12.69 14.10 9.27
N THR A 147 -11.86 13.20 9.80
CA THR A 147 -10.96 12.33 9.02
C THR A 147 -10.96 10.92 9.61
N LEU A 148 -10.52 9.94 8.83
CA LEU A 148 -10.31 8.59 9.34
C LEU A 148 -8.82 8.33 9.52
N SER A 149 -8.41 8.14 10.75
CA SER A 149 -7.08 7.69 11.12
C SER A 149 -6.83 6.25 10.61
N PHE A 150 -5.58 5.83 10.65
CA PHE A 150 -5.19 4.46 10.31
C PHE A 150 -5.99 3.42 11.13
N GLN A 151 -6.17 3.67 12.43
CA GLN A 151 -6.91 2.77 13.33
C GLN A 151 -8.40 2.72 12.98
N GLU A 152 -9.04 3.86 12.78
CA GLU A 152 -10.46 3.93 12.40
C GLU A 152 -10.72 3.26 11.07
N THR A 153 -9.83 3.49 10.09
CA THR A 153 -9.86 2.81 8.80
C THR A 153 -9.78 1.29 8.95
N GLY A 154 -8.89 0.79 9.80
CA GLY A 154 -8.74 -0.65 10.06
C GLY A 154 -9.99 -1.27 10.68
N VAL A 155 -10.56 -0.63 11.69
CA VAL A 155 -11.79 -1.08 12.35
C VAL A 155 -12.97 -1.09 11.36
N ALA A 156 -13.12 -0.04 10.56
CA ALA A 156 -14.18 0.05 9.55
C ALA A 156 -14.08 -1.08 8.52
N MET A 157 -12.89 -1.35 8.02
CA MET A 157 -12.65 -2.42 7.06
C MET A 157 -12.98 -3.79 7.63
N LYS A 158 -12.57 -4.05 8.87
CA LYS A 158 -12.90 -5.30 9.56
C LYS A 158 -14.41 -5.50 9.68
N GLN A 159 -15.13 -4.49 10.15
CA GLN A 159 -16.59 -4.55 10.28
C GLN A 159 -17.27 -4.81 8.93
N MET A 160 -16.84 -4.14 7.87
CA MET A 160 -17.37 -4.35 6.52
C MET A 160 -17.14 -5.79 6.03
N MET A 161 -15.95 -6.35 6.28
CA MET A 161 -15.64 -7.73 5.90
C MET A 161 -16.48 -8.74 6.68
N GLU A 162 -16.65 -8.56 7.99
CA GLU A 162 -17.48 -9.43 8.83
C GLU A 162 -18.95 -9.40 8.41
N GLN A 163 -19.47 -8.21 8.06
CA GLN A 163 -20.82 -8.06 7.53
C GLN A 163 -20.99 -8.81 6.21
N SER A 164 -20.07 -8.65 5.29
CA SER A 164 -20.07 -9.34 3.99
C SER A 164 -20.05 -10.86 4.16
N VAL A 165 -19.30 -11.39 5.09
CA VAL A 165 -19.25 -12.83 5.40
C VAL A 165 -20.62 -13.30 5.94
N ARG A 166 -21.23 -12.56 6.85
CA ARG A 166 -22.57 -12.90 7.42
C ARG A 166 -23.66 -12.91 6.35
N GLU A 167 -23.67 -11.89 5.48
CA GLU A 167 -24.64 -11.80 4.38
C GLU A 167 -24.50 -12.95 3.38
N ASN A 168 -23.27 -13.33 3.05
CA ASN A 168 -23.01 -14.45 2.13
C ASN A 168 -23.34 -15.81 2.76
N ALA A 169 -23.17 -15.97 4.08
CA ALA A 169 -23.58 -17.16 4.79
C ALA A 169 -25.12 -17.33 4.84
N GLY A 170 -25.85 -16.22 4.99
CA GLY A 170 -27.32 -16.21 4.97
C GLY A 170 -27.95 -16.49 3.59
N ARG A 171 -27.21 -16.24 2.49
CA ARG A 171 -27.68 -16.53 1.11
C ARG A 171 -27.50 -17.99 0.69
N ARG A 172 -26.78 -18.78 1.46
CA ARG A 172 -26.50 -20.20 1.16
C ARG A 172 -27.44 -21.16 1.89
N GLN A 173 -28.38 -20.66 2.67
CA GLN A 173 -29.47 -21.39 3.30
C GLN A 173 -30.77 -21.17 2.49
#